data_1015caa908b2570d4da1911cdf6ee50b
#
_entry.id   1015caa908b2570d4da1911cdf6ee50b
#
_cell.length_a   1.000
_cell.length_b   1.000
_cell.length_c   1.000
_cell.angle_alpha   90.00
_cell.angle_beta   90.00
_cell.angle_gamma   90.00
#
_symmetry.space_group_name_H-M   'P 1'
#
loop_
_entity.id
_entity.type
_entity.pdbx_description
1 polymer ?
#
loop_
_entity_poly.entity_id
_entity_poly.type
_entity_poly.pdbx_seq_one_letter_code
_entity_poly.pdbx_strand_id
1 'polypeptide(L)'
;MTRKTATSAQAQVKSKKIMLNALASAMITDLSALSGLSAKSATEQESKMIDILEEASEVISGGRQDEYGPPEDSFKKIASLWSTHLDQSITEQDVALMMVLLKVARVPDGKKASRDTMVDIAGYAAIGSTLQWT
;
A
#
# COMPACT_ATOMS: atom_id res chain seq x y z
N MET A 1 -24.93 -61.27 37.40
CA MET A 1 -25.58 -60.04 36.79
C MET A 1 -24.59 -58.90 36.67
N THR A 2 -23.53 -58.96 35.82
CA THR A 2 -22.49 -57.90 35.81
C THR A 2 -21.93 -57.60 34.41
N ARG A 3 -22.67 -57.84 33.30
CA ARG A 3 -22.20 -57.53 31.93
C ARG A 3 -22.86 -56.32 31.26
N LYS A 4 -23.86 -55.68 31.85
CA LYS A 4 -24.60 -54.56 31.23
C LYS A 4 -23.99 -53.17 31.46
N THR A 5 -23.17 -52.98 32.47
CA THR A 5 -22.62 -51.68 32.84
C THR A 5 -21.37 -51.30 32.05
N ALA A 6 -20.57 -52.25 31.62
CA ALA A 6 -19.35 -51.99 30.82
C ALA A 6 -19.64 -51.47 29.40
N THR A 7 -20.72 -51.94 28.77
CA THR A 7 -21.10 -51.53 27.40
C THR A 7 -21.61 -50.10 27.34
N SER A 8 -22.29 -49.63 28.40
CA SER A 8 -22.79 -48.21 28.48
C SER A 8 -21.67 -47.19 28.65
N ALA A 9 -20.68 -47.50 29.48
CA ALA A 9 -19.52 -46.62 29.70
C ALA A 9 -18.64 -46.51 28.47
N GLN A 10 -18.40 -47.62 27.72
CA GLN A 10 -17.67 -47.63 26.50
C GLN A 10 -18.37 -46.85 25.35
N ALA A 11 -19.70 -46.94 25.28
CA ALA A 11 -20.50 -46.18 24.33
C ALA A 11 -20.43 -44.67 24.62
N GLN A 12 -20.48 -44.23 25.88
CA GLN A 12 -20.33 -42.83 26.28
C GLN A 12 -18.94 -42.26 25.97
N VAL A 13 -17.86 -43.03 26.21
CA VAL A 13 -16.49 -42.62 25.90
C VAL A 13 -16.30 -42.46 24.40
N LYS A 14 -16.84 -43.41 23.59
CA LYS A 14 -16.80 -43.36 22.14
C LYS A 14 -17.56 -42.13 21.60
N SER A 15 -18.73 -41.81 22.16
CA SER A 15 -19.54 -40.66 21.78
C SER A 15 -18.83 -39.33 22.11
N LYS A 16 -18.22 -39.21 23.32
CA LYS A 16 -17.41 -38.03 23.68
C LYS A 16 -16.21 -37.82 22.77
N LYS A 17 -15.53 -38.92 22.39
CA LYS A 17 -14.36 -38.83 21.49
C LYS A 17 -14.75 -38.37 20.09
N ILE A 18 -15.91 -38.81 19.58
CA ILE A 18 -16.44 -38.38 18.28
C ILE A 18 -16.80 -36.88 18.31
N MET A 19 -17.47 -36.41 19.40
CA MET A 19 -17.78 -34.97 19.57
C MET A 19 -16.52 -34.11 19.67
N LEU A 20 -15.51 -34.57 20.41
CA LEU A 20 -14.27 -33.81 20.58
C LEU A 20 -13.52 -33.67 19.24
N ASN A 21 -13.49 -34.72 18.45
CA ASN A 21 -12.86 -34.69 17.12
C ASN A 21 -13.63 -33.81 16.14
N ALA A 22 -14.96 -33.82 16.19
CA ALA A 22 -15.78 -32.95 15.35
C ALA A 22 -15.57 -31.46 15.73
N LEU A 23 -15.47 -31.14 17.03
CA LEU A 23 -15.19 -29.78 17.52
C LEU A 23 -13.79 -29.30 17.08
N ALA A 24 -12.78 -30.15 17.24
CA ALA A 24 -11.41 -29.85 16.84
C ALA A 24 -11.31 -29.60 15.31
N SER A 25 -12.00 -30.43 14.52
CA SER A 25 -12.05 -30.27 13.07
C SER A 25 -12.74 -28.98 12.64
N ALA A 26 -13.84 -28.58 13.31
CA ALA A 26 -14.52 -27.32 13.06
C ALA A 26 -13.64 -26.11 13.41
N MET A 27 -12.93 -26.14 14.55
CA MET A 27 -12.01 -25.06 14.94
C MET A 27 -10.84 -24.91 13.95
N ILE A 28 -10.29 -26.01 13.44
CA ILE A 28 -9.21 -25.98 12.44
C ILE A 28 -9.72 -25.36 11.12
N THR A 29 -10.94 -25.67 10.73
CA THR A 29 -11.55 -25.10 9.49
C THR A 29 -11.77 -23.60 9.64
N ASP A 30 -12.24 -23.12 10.79
CA ASP A 30 -12.42 -21.70 11.05
C ASP A 30 -11.09 -20.93 11.08
N LEU A 31 -10.04 -21.51 11.70
CA LEU A 31 -8.70 -20.91 11.67
C LEU A 31 -8.12 -20.81 10.26
N SER A 32 -8.33 -21.85 9.45
CA SER A 32 -7.89 -21.87 8.06
C SER A 32 -8.63 -20.82 7.20
N ALA A 33 -9.92 -20.62 7.43
CA ALA A 33 -10.70 -19.58 6.78
C ALA A 33 -10.23 -18.17 7.17
N LEU A 34 -9.92 -17.94 8.46
CA LEU A 34 -9.39 -16.67 8.96
C LEU A 34 -7.98 -16.36 8.39
N SER A 35 -7.11 -17.35 8.28
CA SER A 35 -5.78 -17.18 7.68
C SER A 35 -5.86 -16.87 6.17
N GLY A 36 -6.80 -17.48 5.47
CA GLY A 36 -7.05 -17.20 4.04
C GLY A 36 -7.61 -15.81 3.80
N LEU A 37 -8.46 -15.29 4.70
CA LEU A 37 -8.97 -13.90 4.64
C LEU A 37 -7.86 -12.88 4.89
N SER A 38 -6.96 -13.14 5.84
CA SER A 38 -5.81 -12.27 6.12
C SER A 38 -4.82 -12.21 4.96
N ALA A 39 -4.51 -13.35 4.34
CA ALA A 39 -3.64 -13.41 3.17
C ALA A 39 -4.24 -12.71 1.95
N LYS A 40 -5.56 -12.86 1.72
CA LYS A 40 -6.27 -12.20 0.63
C LYS A 40 -6.29 -10.67 0.80
N SER A 41 -6.46 -10.18 2.03
CA SER A 41 -6.40 -8.74 2.33
C SER A 41 -5.01 -8.16 2.10
N ALA A 42 -3.94 -8.88 2.46
CA ALA A 42 -2.56 -8.46 2.24
C ALA A 42 -2.23 -8.36 0.74
N THR A 43 -2.61 -9.35 -0.06
CA THR A 43 -2.39 -9.35 -1.52
C THR A 43 -3.20 -8.26 -2.23
N GLU A 44 -4.40 -7.93 -1.77
CA GLU A 44 -5.21 -6.85 -2.33
C GLU A 44 -4.62 -5.47 -2.01
N GLN A 45 -4.04 -5.26 -0.83
CA GLN A 45 -3.33 -4.03 -0.48
C GLN A 45 -2.04 -3.86 -1.28
N GLU A 46 -1.29 -4.94 -1.47
CA GLU A 46 -0.07 -4.95 -2.29
C GLU A 46 -0.39 -4.59 -3.75
N SER A 47 -1.44 -5.18 -4.34
CA SER A 47 -1.90 -4.83 -5.69
C SER A 47 -2.22 -3.34 -5.81
N LYS A 48 -2.96 -2.76 -4.87
CA LYS A 48 -3.29 -1.32 -4.88
C LYS A 48 -2.06 -0.40 -4.78
N MET A 49 -1.01 -0.82 -4.06
CA MET A 49 0.25 -0.06 -4.02
C MET A 49 0.97 -0.12 -5.36
N ILE A 50 1.04 -1.29 -5.98
CA ILE A 50 1.65 -1.47 -7.30
C ILE A 50 0.90 -0.65 -8.35
N ASP A 51 -0.43 -0.68 -8.36
CA ASP A 51 -1.26 0.09 -9.29
C ASP A 51 -0.97 1.61 -9.24
N ILE A 52 -0.69 2.17 -8.06
CA ILE A 52 -0.33 3.59 -7.91
C ILE A 52 1.05 3.88 -8.52
N LEU A 53 2.01 2.98 -8.32
CA LEU A 53 3.36 3.15 -8.86
C LEU A 53 3.38 3.00 -10.39
N GLU A 54 2.60 2.08 -10.94
CA GLU A 54 2.42 1.91 -12.38
C GLU A 54 1.79 3.16 -13.00
N GLU A 55 0.71 3.67 -12.44
CA GLU A 55 0.05 4.89 -12.89
C GLU A 55 0.98 6.11 -12.81
N ALA A 56 1.76 6.24 -11.72
CA ALA A 56 2.76 7.30 -11.59
C ALA A 56 3.85 7.18 -12.67
N SER A 57 4.30 5.96 -12.97
CA SER A 57 5.26 5.70 -14.04
C SER A 57 4.72 6.09 -15.41
N GLU A 58 3.46 5.77 -15.70
CA GLU A 58 2.80 6.16 -16.95
C GLU A 58 2.68 7.69 -17.10
N VAL A 59 2.34 8.39 -16.01
CA VAL A 59 2.25 9.86 -16.00
C VAL A 59 3.61 10.51 -16.25
N ILE A 60 4.70 9.95 -15.71
CA ILE A 60 6.06 10.48 -15.90
C ILE A 60 6.58 10.20 -17.32
N SER A 61 6.37 8.97 -17.82
CA SER A 61 6.90 8.53 -19.12
C SER A 61 6.00 8.85 -20.30
N GLY A 62 4.77 9.31 -20.06
CA GLY A 62 3.79 9.62 -21.10
C GLY A 62 4.00 10.95 -21.79
N GLY A 63 3.09 11.30 -22.71
CA GLY A 63 3.17 12.44 -23.63
C GLY A 63 3.41 13.84 -23.06
N ARG A 64 3.52 13.99 -21.71
CA ARG A 64 3.94 15.25 -21.08
C ARG A 64 5.38 15.63 -21.43
N GLN A 65 6.25 14.66 -21.69
CA GLN A 65 7.63 14.94 -22.12
C GLN A 65 7.67 15.51 -23.56
N ASP A 66 6.70 15.14 -24.40
CA ASP A 66 6.60 15.68 -25.76
C ASP A 66 6.13 17.14 -25.76
N GLU A 67 5.34 17.55 -24.76
CA GLU A 67 4.77 18.89 -24.65
C GLU A 67 5.65 19.86 -23.86
N TYR A 68 6.27 19.39 -22.76
CA TYR A 68 7.01 20.23 -21.81
C TYR A 68 8.51 19.96 -21.76
N GLY A 69 9.00 18.98 -22.51
CA GLY A 69 10.39 18.52 -22.47
C GLY A 69 10.71 17.61 -21.27
N PRO A 70 11.98 17.20 -21.14
CA PRO A 70 12.43 16.37 -20.02
C PRO A 70 12.15 17.03 -18.67
N PRO A 71 11.70 16.28 -17.65
CA PRO A 71 11.45 16.81 -16.31
C PRO A 71 12.64 17.57 -15.73
N GLU A 72 13.87 17.11 -15.98
CA GLU A 72 15.11 17.72 -15.51
C GLU A 72 15.24 19.18 -15.94
N ASP A 73 14.91 19.51 -17.19
CA ASP A 73 14.99 20.90 -17.71
C ASP A 73 13.97 21.81 -17.03
N SER A 74 12.77 21.31 -16.81
CA SER A 74 11.71 22.03 -16.11
C SER A 74 12.09 22.30 -14.65
N PHE A 75 12.61 21.31 -13.95
CA PHE A 75 13.01 21.43 -12.54
C PHE A 75 14.20 22.38 -12.38
N LYS A 76 15.18 22.31 -13.29
CA LYS A 76 16.31 23.26 -13.33
C LYS A 76 15.84 24.71 -13.51
N LYS A 77 14.89 24.95 -14.41
CA LYS A 77 14.32 26.27 -14.62
C LYS A 77 13.57 26.77 -13.38
N ILE A 78 12.76 25.90 -12.74
CA ILE A 78 12.02 26.25 -11.51
C ILE A 78 13.01 26.53 -10.39
N ALA A 79 14.03 25.72 -10.19
CA ALA A 79 15.06 25.92 -9.17
C ALA A 79 15.74 27.28 -9.31
N SER A 80 16.12 27.67 -10.54
CA SER A 80 16.70 28.98 -10.83
C SER A 80 15.75 30.13 -10.49
N LEU A 81 14.49 30.04 -10.89
CA LEU A 81 13.48 31.07 -10.61
C LEU A 81 13.20 31.21 -9.13
N TRP A 82 13.06 30.10 -8.42
CA TRP A 82 12.80 30.11 -6.97
C TRP A 82 14.02 30.57 -6.18
N SER A 83 15.23 30.19 -6.60
CA SER A 83 16.46 30.69 -5.99
C SER A 83 16.53 32.22 -6.06
N THR A 84 16.20 32.80 -7.23
CA THR A 84 16.19 34.23 -7.44
C THR A 84 15.11 34.92 -6.61
N HIS A 85 13.91 34.34 -6.56
CA HIS A 85 12.77 34.94 -5.86
C HIS A 85 12.92 34.91 -4.33
N LEU A 86 13.48 33.83 -3.80
CA LEU A 86 13.62 33.60 -2.36
C LEU A 86 14.97 34.09 -1.81
N ASP A 87 15.88 34.49 -2.69
CA ASP A 87 17.28 34.82 -2.35
C ASP A 87 17.95 33.68 -1.55
N GLN A 88 17.69 32.45 -1.98
CA GLN A 88 18.17 31.21 -1.39
C GLN A 88 18.59 30.24 -2.47
N SER A 89 19.59 29.39 -2.19
CA SER A 89 19.96 28.30 -3.09
C SER A 89 18.91 27.21 -3.05
N ILE A 90 18.16 27.04 -4.12
CA ILE A 90 17.16 25.98 -4.32
C ILE A 90 17.70 25.03 -5.37
N THR A 91 17.81 23.74 -5.03
CA THR A 91 18.24 22.69 -5.96
C THR A 91 17.05 22.10 -6.72
N GLU A 92 17.31 21.38 -7.80
CA GLU A 92 16.29 20.65 -8.56
C GLU A 92 15.58 19.63 -7.67
N GLN A 93 16.30 19.02 -6.74
CA GLN A 93 15.73 18.08 -5.77
C GLN A 93 14.81 18.78 -4.77
N ASP A 94 15.18 19.98 -4.30
CA ASP A 94 14.30 20.80 -3.45
C ASP A 94 13.00 21.08 -4.17
N VAL A 95 13.05 21.40 -5.48
CA VAL A 95 11.84 21.57 -6.30
C VAL A 95 10.97 20.33 -6.27
N ALA A 96 11.53 19.13 -6.46
CA ALA A 96 10.75 17.88 -6.41
C ALA A 96 10.06 17.69 -5.07
N LEU A 97 10.80 17.92 -3.95
CA LEU A 97 10.24 17.83 -2.60
C LEU A 97 9.18 18.90 -2.32
N MET A 98 9.39 20.12 -2.79
CA MET A 98 8.40 21.20 -2.65
C MET A 98 7.14 20.91 -3.44
N MET A 99 7.23 20.27 -4.61
CA MET A 99 6.05 19.81 -5.37
C MET A 99 5.29 18.71 -4.62
N VAL A 100 5.97 17.78 -3.95
CA VAL A 100 5.32 16.80 -3.04
C VAL A 100 4.58 17.54 -1.93
N LEU A 101 5.22 18.50 -1.27
CA LEU A 101 4.59 19.30 -0.21
C LEU A 101 3.39 20.09 -0.71
N LEU A 102 3.44 20.62 -1.92
CA LEU A 102 2.31 21.29 -2.57
C LEU A 102 1.12 20.35 -2.72
N LYS A 103 1.35 19.08 -3.12
CA LYS A 103 0.27 18.09 -3.24
C LYS A 103 -0.32 17.73 -1.88
N VAL A 104 0.50 17.62 -0.85
CA VAL A 104 0.05 17.42 0.54
C VAL A 104 -0.80 18.62 1.01
N ALA A 105 -0.34 19.85 0.78
CA ALA A 105 -1.05 21.07 1.18
C ALA A 105 -2.42 21.25 0.49
N ARG A 106 -2.64 20.61 -0.65
CA ARG A 106 -3.92 20.62 -1.36
C ARG A 106 -4.95 19.63 -0.80
N VAL A 107 -4.55 18.72 0.08
CA VAL A 107 -5.50 17.82 0.75
C VAL A 107 -6.32 18.62 1.75
N PRO A 108 -7.65 18.68 1.63
CA PRO A 108 -8.48 19.46 2.55
C PRO A 108 -8.39 18.93 3.97
N ASP A 109 -8.46 19.81 4.95
CA ASP A 109 -8.40 19.47 6.37
C ASP A 109 -9.43 18.39 6.74
N GLY A 110 -8.98 17.38 7.47
CA GLY A 110 -9.81 16.25 7.90
C GLY A 110 -10.25 15.30 6.77
N LYS A 111 -9.73 15.46 5.56
CA LYS A 111 -9.99 14.55 4.43
C LYS A 111 -8.78 13.66 4.16
N LYS A 112 -9.04 12.52 3.50
CA LYS A 112 -7.97 11.67 2.97
C LYS A 112 -7.53 12.21 1.62
N ALA A 113 -6.24 12.03 1.30
CA ALA A 113 -5.72 12.29 -0.03
C ALA A 113 -6.45 11.43 -1.08
N SER A 114 -6.73 12.02 -2.23
CA SER A 114 -7.29 11.30 -3.37
C SER A 114 -6.25 10.36 -3.99
N ARG A 115 -6.70 9.38 -4.81
CA ARG A 115 -5.81 8.54 -5.60
C ARG A 115 -4.88 9.39 -6.49
N ASP A 116 -5.43 10.36 -7.21
CA ASP A 116 -4.68 11.30 -8.05
C ASP A 116 -3.58 12.05 -7.26
N THR A 117 -3.90 12.52 -6.05
CA THR A 117 -2.89 13.13 -5.16
C THR A 117 -1.75 12.17 -4.83
N MET A 118 -2.04 10.89 -4.57
CA MET A 118 -1.02 9.88 -4.25
C MET A 118 -0.17 9.52 -5.47
N VAL A 119 -0.75 9.44 -6.65
CA VAL A 119 -0.04 9.26 -7.92
C VAL A 119 0.91 10.42 -8.20
N ASP A 120 0.45 11.66 -8.03
CA ASP A 120 1.28 12.84 -8.18
C ASP A 120 2.46 12.88 -7.19
N ILE A 121 2.23 12.54 -5.92
CA ILE A 121 3.29 12.46 -4.90
C ILE A 121 4.33 11.41 -5.30
N ALA A 122 3.89 10.21 -5.72
CA ALA A 122 4.77 9.15 -6.18
C ALA A 122 5.58 9.58 -7.42
N GLY A 123 4.95 10.27 -8.36
CA GLY A 123 5.58 10.82 -9.56
C GLY A 123 6.69 11.81 -9.23
N TYR A 124 6.42 12.82 -8.39
CA TYR A 124 7.44 13.80 -8.00
C TYR A 124 8.57 13.17 -7.19
N ALA A 125 8.28 12.20 -6.32
CA ALA A 125 9.30 11.47 -5.58
C ALA A 125 10.20 10.65 -6.53
N ALA A 126 9.62 10.00 -7.54
CA ALA A 126 10.36 9.26 -8.54
C ALA A 126 11.27 10.17 -9.37
N ILE A 127 10.76 11.32 -9.88
CA ILE A 127 11.59 12.31 -10.57
C ILE A 127 12.72 12.80 -9.67
N GLY A 128 12.43 13.18 -8.42
CA GLY A 128 13.43 13.63 -7.46
C GLY A 128 14.54 12.61 -7.20
N SER A 129 14.23 11.31 -7.31
CA SER A 129 15.23 10.24 -7.14
C SER A 129 16.27 10.16 -8.26
N THR A 130 15.97 10.70 -9.45
CA THR A 130 16.88 10.72 -10.61
C THR A 130 17.77 11.96 -10.64
N LEU A 131 17.42 13.00 -9.87
CA LEU A 131 18.18 14.25 -9.79
C LEU A 131 19.41 14.07 -8.91
N GLN A 132 20.49 14.84 -9.19
CA GLN A 132 21.74 14.69 -8.46
C GLN A 132 21.59 15.06 -6.97
N TRP A 133 22.05 14.16 -6.12
CA TRP A 133 22.17 14.36 -4.69
C TRP A 133 23.51 15.07 -4.41
N THR A 134 23.49 16.35 -4.18
CA THR A 134 24.67 17.16 -3.80
C THR A 134 24.65 17.46 -2.31
#